data_d4cd48aaa73a8ccecc79711ba971df58
#
_entry.id   d4cd48aaa73a8ccecc79711ba971df58
#
_cell.length_a   1.000
_cell.length_b   1.000
_cell.length_c   1.000
_cell.angle_alpha   90.00
_cell.angle_beta   90.00
_cell.angle_gamma   90.00
#
_symmetry.space_group_name_H-M   'P 1'
#
loop_
_entity.id
_entity.type
_entity.pdbx_description
1 polymer ?
#
loop_
_entity_poly.entity_id
_entity_poly.type
_entity_poly.pdbx_seq_one_letter_code
_entity_poly.pdbx_strand_id
1 'polypeptide(L)'
;MMEAVSTSRSRSTLLLFLAFVIYWLAALRLDIGTDARGQFFLGLTSWAFLLFSLRFSPWRERGQVLTMIGVATCGECFGSLLWGAYTYRLDNLPVYVPPGHGLFYLYALRIAELPLFRSRTQLLRWSTFFVATALLLPGLLNPFHRDIFGLITWLGFMVCLIRSPSPMYSVSFILTMALEYYGTGLGNWKWASELPGLGIPAANPPACIGVGYCAMDAVARRLAPEVERFVVGRKAFKTIGRASFPTFVQHHFSRPRLTRSVHIPSQEADPMIPLPLHQHKVEALSVDNPPSSYVKSS
;
A
#
# COMPACT_ATOMS: atom_id res chain seq x y z
N MET A 1 5.49 32.69 7.31
CA MET A 1 5.03 32.55 5.90
C MET A 1 5.00 31.10 5.42
N MET A 2 6.00 30.24 5.71
CA MET A 2 6.00 28.82 5.33
C MET A 2 4.91 27.98 6.01
N GLU A 3 4.62 28.21 7.30
CA GLU A 3 3.53 27.52 8.01
C GLU A 3 2.13 27.83 7.45
N ALA A 4 1.87 29.09 7.11
CA ALA A 4 0.59 29.48 6.54
C ALA A 4 0.33 28.89 5.16
N VAL A 5 1.38 28.72 4.33
CA VAL A 5 1.30 28.04 3.02
C VAL A 5 1.06 26.54 3.19
N SER A 6 1.70 25.90 4.17
CA SER A 6 1.52 24.49 4.49
C SER A 6 0.09 24.18 4.98
N THR A 7 -0.47 25.02 5.85
CA THR A 7 -1.83 24.85 6.38
C THR A 7 -2.90 25.07 5.30
N SER A 8 -2.71 26.06 4.41
CA SER A 8 -3.62 26.31 3.29
C SER A 8 -3.65 25.13 2.32
N ARG A 9 -2.49 24.56 1.97
CA ARG A 9 -2.40 23.40 1.08
C ARG A 9 -3.05 22.15 1.69
N SER A 10 -2.87 21.93 2.99
CA SER A 10 -3.50 20.82 3.71
C SER A 10 -5.03 20.94 3.73
N ARG A 11 -5.57 22.15 3.96
CA ARG A 11 -7.02 22.42 3.93
C ARG A 11 -7.61 22.15 2.54
N SER A 12 -6.99 22.64 1.48
CA SER A 12 -7.44 22.39 0.12
C SER A 12 -7.44 20.91 -0.23
N THR A 13 -6.41 20.16 0.19
CA THR A 13 -6.34 18.70 0.01
C THR A 13 -7.49 17.99 0.71
N LEU A 14 -7.79 18.35 1.95
CA LEU A 14 -8.90 17.78 2.72
C LEU A 14 -10.27 18.10 2.11
N LEU A 15 -10.50 19.33 1.65
CA LEU A 15 -11.75 19.70 1.00
C LEU A 15 -11.97 18.94 -0.31
N LEU A 16 -10.94 18.81 -1.14
CA LEU A 16 -11.01 18.05 -2.38
C LEU A 16 -11.20 16.55 -2.11
N PHE A 17 -10.55 16.02 -1.07
CA PHE A 17 -10.76 14.63 -0.64
C PHE A 17 -12.19 14.41 -0.16
N LEU A 18 -12.76 15.32 0.63
CA LEU A 18 -14.13 15.24 1.07
C LEU A 18 -15.10 15.31 -0.12
N ALA A 19 -14.86 16.21 -1.07
CA ALA A 19 -15.63 16.27 -2.31
C ALA A 19 -15.55 14.97 -3.12
N PHE A 20 -14.38 14.34 -3.18
CA PHE A 20 -14.19 13.03 -3.80
C PHE A 20 -15.00 11.94 -3.07
N VAL A 21 -14.95 11.88 -1.75
CA VAL A 21 -15.70 10.88 -0.97
C VAL A 21 -17.20 11.06 -1.20
N ILE A 22 -17.72 12.30 -1.10
CA ILE A 22 -19.15 12.58 -1.34
C ILE A 22 -19.55 12.20 -2.76
N TYR A 23 -18.75 12.62 -3.75
CA TYR A 23 -18.98 12.27 -5.15
C TYR A 23 -19.07 10.74 -5.34
N TRP A 24 -18.11 9.99 -4.77
CA TRP A 24 -18.02 8.56 -4.98
C TRP A 24 -19.15 7.79 -4.32
N LEU A 25 -19.52 8.17 -3.09
CA LEU A 25 -20.69 7.62 -2.42
C LEU A 25 -21.97 7.87 -3.21
N ALA A 26 -22.13 9.09 -3.73
CA ALA A 26 -23.30 9.44 -4.56
C ALA A 26 -23.30 8.69 -5.89
N ALA A 27 -22.15 8.58 -6.57
CA ALA A 27 -22.03 7.89 -7.85
C ALA A 27 -22.38 6.40 -7.74
N LEU A 28 -21.87 5.69 -6.72
CA LEU A 28 -22.21 4.28 -6.49
C LEU A 28 -23.68 4.11 -6.09
N ARG A 29 -24.24 5.04 -5.33
CA ARG A 29 -25.66 5.01 -4.97
C ARG A 29 -26.57 5.24 -6.19
N LEU A 30 -26.18 6.15 -7.08
CA LEU A 30 -26.92 6.40 -8.33
C LEU A 30 -26.79 5.24 -9.32
N ASP A 31 -25.63 4.60 -9.39
CA ASP A 31 -25.41 3.45 -10.30
C ASP A 31 -26.45 2.34 -10.13
N ILE A 32 -26.92 2.08 -8.91
CA ILE A 32 -27.90 1.01 -8.65
C ILE A 32 -29.22 1.23 -9.41
N GLY A 33 -29.63 2.48 -9.58
CA GLY A 33 -30.88 2.85 -10.25
C GLY A 33 -30.72 3.12 -11.75
N THR A 34 -29.51 2.92 -12.33
CA THR A 34 -29.23 3.27 -13.73
C THR A 34 -29.11 2.04 -14.63
N ASP A 35 -29.31 2.26 -15.91
CA ASP A 35 -28.95 1.33 -17.00
C ASP A 35 -27.49 1.59 -17.50
N ALA A 36 -27.08 0.90 -18.55
CA ALA A 36 -25.77 1.09 -19.15
C ALA A 36 -25.51 2.54 -19.63
N ARG A 37 -26.55 3.27 -20.05
CA ARG A 37 -26.43 4.68 -20.45
C ARG A 37 -26.15 5.56 -19.23
N GLY A 38 -26.89 5.33 -18.13
CA GLY A 38 -26.62 6.02 -16.86
C GLY A 38 -25.21 5.76 -16.34
N GLN A 39 -24.75 4.51 -16.39
CA GLN A 39 -23.36 4.15 -16.06
C GLN A 39 -22.34 4.90 -16.93
N PHE A 40 -22.60 5.05 -18.23
CA PHE A 40 -21.74 5.81 -19.12
C PHE A 40 -21.63 7.27 -18.71
N PHE A 41 -22.75 7.92 -18.36
CA PHE A 41 -22.73 9.30 -17.88
C PHE A 41 -22.01 9.45 -16.53
N LEU A 42 -22.17 8.50 -15.61
CA LEU A 42 -21.36 8.45 -14.39
C LEU A 42 -19.87 8.31 -14.70
N GLY A 43 -19.52 7.55 -15.73
CA GLY A 43 -18.17 7.46 -16.24
C GLY A 43 -17.65 8.80 -16.73
N LEU A 44 -18.40 9.53 -17.54
CA LEU A 44 -18.01 10.85 -18.04
C LEU A 44 -17.76 11.85 -16.88
N THR A 45 -18.63 11.88 -15.87
CA THR A 45 -18.45 12.76 -14.71
C THR A 45 -17.22 12.36 -13.89
N SER A 46 -16.94 11.05 -13.76
CA SER A 46 -15.73 10.53 -13.09
C SER A 46 -14.45 10.96 -13.82
N TRP A 47 -14.43 10.85 -15.16
CA TRP A 47 -13.32 11.34 -15.97
C TRP A 47 -13.15 12.85 -15.87
N ALA A 48 -14.24 13.62 -15.91
CA ALA A 48 -14.18 15.07 -15.74
C ALA A 48 -13.59 15.46 -14.37
N PHE A 49 -14.02 14.78 -13.30
CA PHE A 49 -13.49 15.01 -11.96
C PHE A 49 -12.01 14.64 -11.84
N LEU A 50 -11.59 13.52 -12.44
CA LEU A 50 -10.19 13.12 -12.49
C LEU A 50 -9.33 14.16 -13.23
N LEU A 51 -9.74 14.57 -14.42
CA LEU A 51 -9.01 15.57 -15.22
C LEU A 51 -8.91 16.91 -14.49
N PHE A 52 -9.99 17.36 -13.85
CA PHE A 52 -10.00 18.53 -12.98
C PHE A 52 -8.99 18.38 -11.83
N SER A 53 -8.98 17.24 -11.14
CA SER A 53 -8.06 16.99 -10.02
C SER A 53 -6.61 16.93 -10.47
N LEU A 54 -6.34 16.34 -11.65
CA LEU A 54 -5.00 16.25 -12.23
C LEU A 54 -4.47 17.60 -12.72
N ARG A 55 -5.35 18.56 -13.06
CA ARG A 55 -4.91 19.92 -13.45
C ARG A 55 -4.02 20.57 -12.39
N PHE A 56 -4.29 20.28 -11.11
CA PHE A 56 -3.55 20.82 -9.97
C PHE A 56 -2.45 19.87 -9.46
N SER A 57 -2.17 18.80 -10.20
CA SER A 57 -1.15 17.81 -9.83
C SER A 57 0.18 18.09 -10.55
N PRO A 58 1.32 17.91 -9.87
CA PRO A 58 2.61 17.89 -10.53
C PRO A 58 2.73 16.72 -11.52
N TRP A 59 3.59 16.83 -12.51
CA TRP A 59 3.77 15.82 -13.56
C TRP A 59 4.01 14.41 -13.02
N ARG A 60 4.77 14.30 -11.95
CA ARG A 60 5.06 13.02 -11.30
C ARG A 60 3.79 12.34 -10.76
N GLU A 61 2.90 13.09 -10.09
CA GLU A 61 1.61 12.53 -9.65
C GLU A 61 0.77 12.11 -10.85
N ARG A 62 0.75 12.93 -11.93
CA ARG A 62 0.02 12.60 -13.15
C ARG A 62 0.52 11.30 -13.77
N GLY A 63 1.82 11.12 -13.91
CA GLY A 63 2.42 9.89 -14.42
C GLY A 63 2.07 8.68 -13.58
N GLN A 64 2.16 8.78 -12.26
CA GLN A 64 1.78 7.71 -11.35
C GLN A 64 0.29 7.37 -11.45
N VAL A 65 -0.59 8.37 -11.49
CA VAL A 65 -2.05 8.18 -11.62
C VAL A 65 -2.41 7.53 -12.96
N LEU A 66 -1.84 8.01 -14.07
CA LEU A 66 -2.07 7.40 -15.39
C LEU A 66 -1.61 5.95 -15.44
N THR A 67 -0.45 5.66 -14.86
CA THR A 67 0.06 4.28 -14.76
C THR A 67 -0.87 3.43 -13.90
N MET A 68 -1.34 3.96 -12.77
CA MET A 68 -2.29 3.26 -11.89
C MET A 68 -3.60 2.94 -12.64
N ILE A 69 -4.14 3.89 -13.41
CA ILE A 69 -5.35 3.65 -14.23
C ILE A 69 -5.12 2.47 -15.18
N GLY A 70 -3.99 2.44 -15.88
CA GLY A 70 -3.66 1.34 -16.79
C GLY A 70 -3.54 0.01 -16.06
N VAL A 71 -2.76 -0.06 -14.99
CA VAL A 71 -2.54 -1.27 -14.19
C VAL A 71 -3.87 -1.77 -13.59
N ALA A 72 -4.65 -0.87 -12.98
CA ALA A 72 -5.92 -1.22 -12.37
C ALA A 72 -6.93 -1.69 -13.42
N THR A 73 -7.04 -1.00 -14.57
CA THR A 73 -7.94 -1.42 -15.65
C THR A 73 -7.60 -2.82 -16.19
N CYS A 74 -6.30 -3.12 -16.34
CA CYS A 74 -5.87 -4.48 -16.70
C CYS A 74 -6.27 -5.50 -15.61
N GLY A 75 -6.09 -5.14 -14.34
CA GLY A 75 -6.51 -5.98 -13.21
C GLY A 75 -8.03 -6.23 -13.18
N GLU A 76 -8.83 -5.19 -13.44
CA GLU A 76 -10.29 -5.26 -13.52
C GLU A 76 -10.76 -6.13 -14.69
N CYS A 77 -10.18 -5.93 -15.87
CA CYS A 77 -10.50 -6.79 -17.03
C CYS A 77 -10.17 -8.25 -16.73
N PHE A 78 -9.03 -8.52 -16.11
CA PHE A 78 -8.66 -9.88 -15.74
C PHE A 78 -9.58 -10.44 -14.65
N GLY A 79 -9.72 -9.73 -13.53
CA GLY A 79 -10.44 -10.22 -12.35
C GLY A 79 -11.93 -10.39 -12.56
N SER A 80 -12.56 -9.42 -13.25
CA SER A 80 -14.01 -9.40 -13.46
C SER A 80 -14.43 -10.08 -14.77
N LEU A 81 -13.83 -9.68 -15.92
CA LEU A 81 -14.32 -10.15 -17.23
C LEU A 81 -13.73 -11.49 -17.67
N LEU A 82 -12.47 -11.78 -17.33
CA LEU A 82 -11.80 -13.00 -17.78
C LEU A 82 -11.84 -14.11 -16.74
N TRP A 83 -11.56 -13.81 -15.49
CA TRP A 83 -11.49 -14.81 -14.42
C TRP A 83 -12.82 -15.01 -13.69
N GLY A 84 -13.64 -13.96 -13.58
CA GLY A 84 -14.92 -14.04 -12.88
C GLY A 84 -14.79 -14.10 -11.35
N ALA A 85 -13.69 -13.60 -10.78
CA ALA A 85 -13.52 -13.52 -9.33
C ALA A 85 -14.57 -12.62 -8.67
N TYR A 86 -15.07 -11.64 -9.41
CA TYR A 86 -16.22 -10.80 -9.07
C TYR A 86 -16.91 -10.33 -10.36
N THR A 87 -18.16 -9.92 -10.25
CA THR A 87 -18.95 -9.40 -11.38
C THR A 87 -19.59 -8.07 -11.00
N TYR A 88 -19.59 -7.14 -11.93
CA TYR A 88 -20.32 -5.89 -11.80
C TYR A 88 -21.80 -6.10 -12.11
N ARG A 89 -22.65 -5.24 -11.57
CA ARG A 89 -24.11 -5.34 -11.61
C ARG A 89 -24.73 -5.54 -13.01
N LEU A 90 -24.11 -5.00 -14.05
CA LEU A 90 -24.59 -5.12 -15.43
C LEU A 90 -23.73 -6.07 -16.28
N ASP A 91 -22.97 -6.97 -15.66
CA ASP A 91 -22.04 -7.92 -16.31
C ASP A 91 -21.07 -7.25 -17.29
N ASN A 92 -20.65 -6.03 -16.98
CA ASN A 92 -19.72 -5.21 -17.75
C ASN A 92 -18.63 -4.63 -16.84
N LEU A 93 -17.62 -4.00 -17.43
CA LEU A 93 -16.71 -3.12 -16.69
C LEU A 93 -17.24 -1.68 -16.79
N PRO A 94 -17.78 -1.07 -15.71
CA PRO A 94 -18.36 0.26 -15.78
C PRO A 94 -17.32 1.31 -16.15
N VAL A 95 -17.70 2.27 -17.01
CA VAL A 95 -16.80 3.33 -17.51
C VAL A 95 -16.25 4.24 -16.41
N TYR A 96 -16.90 4.28 -15.25
CA TYR A 96 -16.42 5.03 -14.09
C TYR A 96 -15.28 4.34 -13.31
N VAL A 97 -15.06 3.04 -13.52
CA VAL A 97 -14.06 2.27 -12.75
C VAL A 97 -12.64 2.72 -13.05
N PRO A 98 -12.17 2.83 -14.32
CA PRO A 98 -10.82 3.31 -14.60
C PRO A 98 -10.50 4.70 -13.99
N PRO A 99 -11.31 5.76 -14.21
CA PRO A 99 -11.06 7.05 -13.60
C PRO A 99 -11.24 7.03 -12.08
N GLY A 100 -12.09 6.12 -11.57
CA GLY A 100 -12.26 5.87 -10.15
C GLY A 100 -10.96 5.42 -9.49
N HIS A 101 -10.28 4.44 -10.06
CA HIS A 101 -8.95 4.02 -9.59
C HIS A 101 -7.93 5.16 -9.60
N GLY A 102 -7.96 6.00 -10.63
CA GLY A 102 -7.11 7.17 -10.73
C GLY A 102 -7.37 8.19 -9.61
N LEU A 103 -8.64 8.54 -9.37
CA LEU A 103 -9.05 9.45 -8.30
C LEU A 103 -8.70 8.89 -6.92
N PHE A 104 -9.03 7.61 -6.71
CA PHE A 104 -8.77 6.91 -5.47
C PHE A 104 -7.27 6.93 -5.12
N TYR A 105 -6.44 6.57 -6.08
CA TYR A 105 -4.99 6.58 -5.91
C TYR A 105 -4.44 7.98 -5.66
N LEU A 106 -4.89 8.98 -6.41
CA LEU A 106 -4.47 10.37 -6.26
C LEU A 106 -4.76 10.89 -4.85
N TYR A 107 -5.97 10.63 -4.35
CA TYR A 107 -6.35 11.11 -3.02
C TYR A 107 -5.71 10.29 -1.91
N ALA A 108 -5.51 9.00 -2.08
CA ALA A 108 -4.74 8.19 -1.14
C ALA A 108 -3.31 8.69 -1.00
N LEU A 109 -2.63 9.02 -2.11
CA LEU A 109 -1.29 9.63 -2.10
C LEU A 109 -1.27 10.94 -1.31
N ARG A 110 -2.21 11.85 -1.60
CA ARG A 110 -2.26 13.18 -0.99
C ARG A 110 -2.60 13.15 0.49
N ILE A 111 -3.52 12.26 0.89
CA ILE A 111 -3.87 12.07 2.31
C ILE A 111 -2.71 11.46 3.06
N ALA A 112 -2.03 10.47 2.50
CA ALA A 112 -0.86 9.84 3.12
C ALA A 112 0.31 10.83 3.35
N GLU A 113 0.40 11.88 2.52
CA GLU A 113 1.43 12.93 2.64
C GLU A 113 1.09 14.01 3.68
N LEU A 114 -0.13 14.06 4.21
CA LEU A 114 -0.49 15.04 5.23
C LEU A 114 0.41 14.86 6.48
N PRO A 115 0.84 15.98 7.11
CA PRO A 115 1.72 15.94 8.28
C PRO A 115 1.20 15.03 9.40
N LEU A 116 -0.12 14.99 9.60
CA LEU A 116 -0.78 14.14 10.59
C LEU A 116 -0.45 12.65 10.40
N PHE A 117 -0.54 12.13 9.16
CA PHE A 117 -0.31 10.72 8.86
C PHE A 117 1.18 10.39 8.80
N ARG A 118 1.99 11.32 8.28
CA ARG A 118 3.44 11.15 8.21
C ARG A 118 4.10 11.13 9.59
N SER A 119 3.69 12.01 10.50
CA SER A 119 4.24 12.05 11.86
C SER A 119 3.80 10.87 12.73
N ARG A 120 2.67 10.23 12.39
CA ARG A 120 2.08 9.13 13.15
C ARG A 120 2.07 7.80 12.38
N THR A 121 3.03 7.60 11.50
CA THR A 121 3.12 6.40 10.63
C THR A 121 3.03 5.09 11.41
N GLN A 122 3.69 4.98 12.56
CA GLN A 122 3.65 3.75 13.38
C GLN A 122 2.27 3.52 14.00
N LEU A 123 1.64 4.57 14.52
CA LEU A 123 0.29 4.47 15.06
C LEU A 123 -0.69 4.05 13.96
N LEU A 124 -0.63 4.69 12.79
CA LEU A 124 -1.47 4.37 11.65
C LEU A 124 -1.28 2.91 11.21
N ARG A 125 -0.03 2.43 11.15
CA ARG A 125 0.30 1.05 10.82
C ARG A 125 -0.32 0.05 11.80
N TRP A 126 -0.16 0.26 13.12
CA TRP A 126 -0.74 -0.62 14.13
C TRP A 126 -2.27 -0.57 14.12
N SER A 127 -2.86 0.63 14.00
CA SER A 127 -4.31 0.76 13.88
C SER A 127 -4.84 -0.01 12.66
N THR A 128 -4.16 0.10 11.53
CA THR A 128 -4.54 -0.64 10.32
C THR A 128 -4.37 -2.15 10.47
N PHE A 129 -3.33 -2.62 11.18
CA PHE A 129 -3.16 -4.02 11.52
C PHE A 129 -4.36 -4.56 12.32
N PHE A 130 -4.77 -3.84 13.37
CA PHE A 130 -5.92 -4.26 14.17
C PHE A 130 -7.23 -4.22 13.40
N VAL A 131 -7.44 -3.18 12.57
CA VAL A 131 -8.62 -3.09 11.69
C VAL A 131 -8.64 -4.25 10.71
N ALA A 132 -7.55 -4.53 10.01
CA ALA A 132 -7.45 -5.63 9.07
C ALA A 132 -7.74 -6.99 9.72
N THR A 133 -7.20 -7.21 10.93
CA THR A 133 -7.45 -8.44 11.69
C THR A 133 -8.90 -8.53 12.15
N ALA A 134 -9.49 -7.43 12.62
CA ALA A 134 -10.90 -7.39 13.02
C ALA A 134 -11.85 -7.66 11.85
N LEU A 135 -11.52 -7.20 10.64
CA LEU A 135 -12.31 -7.49 9.42
C LEU A 135 -12.21 -8.96 8.99
N LEU A 136 -11.07 -9.60 9.22
CA LEU A 136 -10.84 -11.00 8.87
C LEU A 136 -11.57 -11.98 9.80
N LEU A 137 -11.57 -11.71 11.10
CA LEU A 137 -12.05 -12.67 12.12
C LEU A 137 -13.47 -13.18 11.88
N PRO A 138 -14.49 -12.34 11.56
CA PRO A 138 -15.84 -12.83 11.29
C PRO A 138 -15.91 -13.82 10.13
N GLY A 139 -15.15 -13.57 9.07
CA GLY A 139 -15.08 -14.46 7.90
C GLY A 139 -14.42 -15.81 8.21
N LEU A 140 -13.37 -15.84 9.06
CA LEU A 140 -12.71 -17.08 9.45
C LEU A 140 -13.55 -17.90 10.45
N LEU A 141 -14.28 -17.23 11.33
CA LEU A 141 -15.11 -17.87 12.36
C LEU A 141 -16.46 -18.35 11.83
N ASN A 142 -16.84 -17.98 10.61
CA ASN A 142 -18.08 -18.42 10.01
C ASN A 142 -18.04 -19.95 9.75
N PRO A 143 -18.88 -20.76 10.41
CA PRO A 143 -18.84 -22.20 10.25
C PRO A 143 -19.34 -22.69 8.89
N PHE A 144 -20.15 -21.89 8.20
CA PHE A 144 -20.80 -22.25 6.93
C PHE A 144 -19.99 -21.83 5.71
N HIS A 145 -19.24 -20.75 5.84
CA HIS A 145 -18.48 -20.20 4.71
C HIS A 145 -17.26 -19.41 5.21
N ARG A 146 -16.09 -20.04 5.18
CA ARG A 146 -14.85 -19.42 5.65
C ARG A 146 -14.23 -18.56 4.57
N ASP A 147 -13.79 -17.35 4.92
CA ASP A 147 -13.09 -16.45 4.01
C ASP A 147 -11.59 -16.79 3.94
N ILE A 148 -11.25 -17.86 3.22
CA ILE A 148 -9.86 -18.29 3.05
C ILE A 148 -9.11 -17.32 2.13
N PHE A 149 -9.79 -16.77 1.11
CA PHE A 149 -9.18 -15.75 0.26
C PHE A 149 -8.86 -14.47 1.05
N GLY A 150 -9.78 -14.06 1.95
CA GLY A 150 -9.52 -12.97 2.89
C GLY A 150 -8.30 -13.21 3.79
N LEU A 151 -8.06 -14.45 4.23
CA LEU A 151 -6.85 -14.82 4.97
C LEU A 151 -5.58 -14.66 4.12
N ILE A 152 -5.62 -15.11 2.86
CA ILE A 152 -4.48 -14.97 1.93
C ILE A 152 -4.15 -13.50 1.70
N THR A 153 -5.17 -12.67 1.45
CA THR A 153 -5.00 -11.23 1.26
C THR A 153 -4.52 -10.53 2.53
N TRP A 154 -4.98 -10.97 3.72
CA TRP A 154 -4.48 -10.49 5.00
C TRP A 154 -2.99 -10.78 5.19
N LEU A 155 -2.55 -12.03 4.91
CA LEU A 155 -1.12 -12.40 4.97
C LEU A 155 -0.28 -11.53 4.02
N GLY A 156 -0.75 -11.33 2.78
CA GLY A 156 -0.11 -10.43 1.82
C GLY A 156 -0.01 -8.99 2.34
N PHE A 157 -1.07 -8.50 2.98
CA PHE A 157 -1.09 -7.16 3.56
C PHE A 157 -0.12 -7.03 4.75
N MET A 158 -0.02 -8.04 5.60
CA MET A 158 0.95 -8.07 6.70
C MET A 158 2.38 -7.96 6.17
N VAL A 159 2.71 -8.69 5.10
CA VAL A 159 4.02 -8.57 4.44
C VAL A 159 4.26 -7.15 3.95
N CYS A 160 3.27 -6.50 3.33
CA CYS A 160 3.38 -5.10 2.90
C CYS A 160 3.62 -4.15 4.07
N LEU A 161 2.89 -4.28 5.17
CA LEU A 161 3.02 -3.44 6.36
C LEU A 161 4.39 -3.62 7.05
N ILE A 162 4.95 -4.84 7.04
CA ILE A 162 6.25 -5.12 7.67
C ILE A 162 7.39 -4.58 6.80
N ARG A 163 7.35 -4.84 5.49
CA ARG A 163 8.45 -4.49 4.57
C ARG A 163 8.50 -3.03 4.16
N SER A 164 7.35 -2.38 4.11
CA SER A 164 7.22 -0.99 3.65
C SER A 164 6.28 -0.22 4.55
N PRO A 165 6.74 0.30 5.69
CA PRO A 165 5.91 1.07 6.60
C PRO A 165 5.61 2.45 5.98
N SER A 166 4.77 2.48 4.96
CA SER A 166 4.33 3.69 4.28
C SER A 166 2.92 4.07 4.73
N PRO A 167 2.64 5.32 5.11
CA PRO A 167 1.27 5.78 5.36
C PRO A 167 0.33 5.51 4.18
N MET A 168 0.87 5.49 2.96
CA MET A 168 0.11 5.20 1.74
C MET A 168 -0.58 3.83 1.79
N TYR A 169 0.10 2.78 2.27
CA TYR A 169 -0.49 1.44 2.33
C TYR A 169 -1.63 1.36 3.34
N SER A 170 -1.47 1.99 4.48
CA SER A 170 -2.54 2.07 5.49
C SER A 170 -3.74 2.89 5.00
N VAL A 171 -3.49 4.05 4.39
CA VAL A 171 -4.55 4.91 3.86
C VAL A 171 -5.29 4.24 2.72
N SER A 172 -4.58 3.71 1.72
CA SER A 172 -5.22 3.02 0.59
C SER A 172 -5.99 1.78 1.04
N PHE A 173 -5.46 0.99 1.98
CA PHE A 173 -6.17 -0.15 2.55
C PHE A 173 -7.51 0.26 3.17
N ILE A 174 -7.51 1.25 4.08
CA ILE A 174 -8.72 1.69 4.76
C ILE A 174 -9.75 2.23 3.76
N LEU A 175 -9.31 3.05 2.81
CA LEU A 175 -10.19 3.61 1.78
C LEU A 175 -10.76 2.51 0.88
N THR A 176 -9.93 1.52 0.47
CA THR A 176 -10.39 0.41 -0.37
C THR A 176 -11.38 -0.46 0.37
N MET A 177 -11.11 -0.83 1.61
CA MET A 177 -12.06 -1.64 2.38
C MET A 177 -13.39 -0.91 2.58
N ALA A 178 -13.37 0.40 2.86
CA ALA A 178 -14.59 1.20 2.94
C ALA A 178 -15.37 1.19 1.61
N LEU A 179 -14.66 1.32 0.48
CA LEU A 179 -15.24 1.23 -0.86
C LEU A 179 -15.83 -0.15 -1.14
N GLU A 180 -15.10 -1.22 -0.84
CA GLU A 180 -15.51 -2.60 -1.06
C GLU A 180 -16.79 -2.94 -0.28
N TYR A 181 -16.82 -2.63 1.02
CA TYR A 181 -18.02 -2.86 1.84
C TYR A 181 -19.23 -2.03 1.37
N TYR A 182 -18.99 -0.78 0.95
CA TYR A 182 -20.07 0.06 0.45
C TYR A 182 -20.59 -0.43 -0.91
N GLY A 183 -19.70 -0.68 -1.87
CA GLY A 183 -20.09 -1.11 -3.23
C GLY A 183 -20.71 -2.50 -3.26
N THR A 184 -20.16 -3.48 -2.55
CA THR A 184 -20.75 -4.82 -2.43
C THR A 184 -22.05 -4.78 -1.63
N GLY A 185 -22.14 -3.97 -0.58
CA GLY A 185 -23.35 -3.78 0.20
C GLY A 185 -24.49 -3.13 -0.59
N LEU A 186 -24.20 -2.27 -1.53
CA LEU A 186 -25.15 -1.71 -2.49
C LEU A 186 -25.47 -2.65 -3.66
N GLY A 187 -24.61 -3.64 -3.95
CA GLY A 187 -24.75 -4.52 -5.09
C GLY A 187 -24.19 -3.96 -6.41
N ASN A 188 -23.30 -2.95 -6.36
CA ASN A 188 -22.61 -2.46 -7.56
C ASN A 188 -21.71 -3.53 -8.17
N TRP A 189 -21.11 -4.38 -7.33
CA TRP A 189 -20.41 -5.62 -7.71
C TRP A 189 -20.56 -6.68 -6.63
N LYS A 190 -20.31 -7.91 -7.02
CA LYS A 190 -20.38 -9.06 -6.11
C LYS A 190 -19.20 -9.99 -6.36
N TRP A 191 -18.52 -10.38 -5.30
CA TRP A 191 -17.47 -11.39 -5.32
C TRP A 191 -18.08 -12.80 -5.44
N ALA A 192 -17.41 -13.67 -6.17
CA ALA A 192 -17.75 -15.08 -6.21
C ALA A 192 -17.53 -15.69 -4.81
N SER A 193 -18.42 -16.61 -4.43
CA SER A 193 -18.30 -17.32 -3.14
C SER A 193 -17.06 -18.21 -3.06
N GLU A 194 -16.52 -18.60 -4.22
CA GLU A 194 -15.26 -19.32 -4.39
C GLU A 194 -14.53 -18.75 -5.60
N LEU A 195 -13.21 -18.64 -5.52
CA LEU A 195 -12.42 -18.19 -6.66
C LEU A 195 -12.49 -19.23 -7.79
N PRO A 196 -12.92 -18.83 -9.00
CA PRO A 196 -13.11 -19.75 -10.12
C PRO A 196 -11.83 -20.53 -10.46
N GLY A 197 -11.96 -21.84 -10.62
CA GLY A 197 -10.87 -22.74 -10.95
C GLY A 197 -9.92 -23.07 -9.81
N LEU A 198 -10.03 -22.41 -8.66
CA LEU A 198 -9.18 -22.66 -7.48
C LEU A 198 -9.96 -23.29 -6.32
N GLY A 199 -11.30 -23.15 -6.27
CA GLY A 199 -12.11 -23.65 -5.17
C GLY A 199 -11.78 -23.01 -3.82
N ILE A 200 -11.20 -21.82 -3.81
CA ILE A 200 -10.82 -21.09 -2.58
C ILE A 200 -12.03 -20.24 -2.15
N PRO A 201 -12.62 -20.52 -0.96
CA PRO A 201 -13.76 -19.74 -0.47
C PRO A 201 -13.39 -18.28 -0.24
N ALA A 202 -14.30 -17.38 -0.59
CA ALA A 202 -14.15 -15.93 -0.48
C ALA A 202 -15.43 -15.28 0.05
N ALA A 203 -15.31 -14.34 0.99
CA ALA A 203 -16.42 -13.49 1.42
C ALA A 203 -16.78 -12.44 0.35
N ASN A 204 -17.87 -11.73 0.56
CA ASN A 204 -18.30 -10.63 -0.31
C ASN A 204 -18.45 -9.32 0.49
N PRO A 205 -17.41 -8.44 0.52
CA PRO A 205 -16.09 -8.59 -0.12
C PRO A 205 -15.18 -9.52 0.70
N PRO A 206 -14.10 -10.07 0.08
CA PRO A 206 -13.04 -10.75 0.83
C PRO A 206 -12.36 -9.79 1.81
N ALA A 207 -12.14 -10.24 3.04
CA ALA A 207 -11.41 -9.44 4.02
C ALA A 207 -10.01 -9.09 3.48
N CYS A 208 -9.60 -7.86 3.69
CA CYS A 208 -8.27 -7.38 3.29
C CYS A 208 -7.96 -7.36 1.79
N ILE A 209 -8.94 -7.45 0.89
CA ILE A 209 -8.73 -7.31 -0.56
C ILE A 209 -8.07 -5.96 -0.93
N GLY A 210 -8.15 -4.97 -0.04
CA GLY A 210 -7.45 -3.69 -0.16
C GLY A 210 -5.93 -3.80 -0.34
N VAL A 211 -5.31 -4.97 -0.05
CA VAL A 211 -3.89 -5.24 -0.37
C VAL A 211 -3.61 -5.13 -1.88
N GLY A 212 -4.60 -5.34 -2.72
CA GLY A 212 -4.48 -5.17 -4.17
C GLY A 212 -3.94 -3.78 -4.55
N TYR A 213 -4.35 -2.73 -3.83
CA TYR A 213 -3.80 -1.38 -4.03
C TYR A 213 -2.33 -1.25 -3.65
N CYS A 214 -1.85 -1.99 -2.64
CA CYS A 214 -0.42 -2.01 -2.31
C CYS A 214 0.40 -2.65 -3.43
N ALA A 215 -0.10 -3.74 -4.02
CA ALA A 215 0.54 -4.40 -5.16
C ALA A 215 0.52 -3.51 -6.42
N MET A 216 -0.62 -2.92 -6.73
CA MET A 216 -0.77 -1.99 -7.87
C MET A 216 0.10 -0.75 -7.70
N ASP A 217 0.21 -0.17 -6.49
CA ASP A 217 1.12 0.95 -6.20
C ASP A 217 2.58 0.57 -6.47
N ALA A 218 3.00 -0.63 -6.02
CA ALA A 218 4.37 -1.10 -6.25
C ALA A 218 4.69 -1.24 -7.75
N VAL A 219 3.73 -1.70 -8.56
CA VAL A 219 3.86 -1.79 -10.02
C VAL A 219 3.82 -0.39 -10.65
N ALA A 220 2.85 0.45 -10.28
CA ALA A 220 2.69 1.79 -10.80
C ALA A 220 3.94 2.65 -10.56
N ARG A 221 4.55 2.60 -9.39
CA ARG A 221 5.80 3.32 -9.09
C ARG A 221 6.98 2.86 -9.93
N ARG A 222 7.03 1.59 -10.32
CA ARG A 222 8.10 1.07 -11.20
C ARG A 222 7.90 1.49 -12.65
N LEU A 223 6.67 1.52 -13.13
CA LEU A 223 6.34 1.82 -14.52
C LEU A 223 6.15 3.32 -14.78
N ALA A 224 5.76 4.11 -13.79
CA ALA A 224 5.49 5.55 -13.96
C ALA A 224 6.63 6.33 -14.62
N PRO A 225 7.93 6.11 -14.32
CA PRO A 225 9.01 6.82 -15.00
C PRO A 225 9.06 6.54 -16.50
N GLU A 226 8.70 5.35 -16.95
CA GLU A 226 8.66 5.02 -18.38
C GLU A 226 7.45 5.68 -19.06
N VAL A 227 6.30 5.66 -18.40
CA VAL A 227 5.08 6.36 -18.87
C VAL A 227 5.34 7.87 -18.97
N GLU A 228 5.98 8.47 -17.96
CA GLU A 228 6.36 9.87 -17.99
C GLU A 228 7.29 10.21 -19.15
N ARG A 229 8.30 9.35 -19.42
CA ARG A 229 9.21 9.53 -20.56
C ARG A 229 8.47 9.44 -21.89
N PHE A 230 7.50 8.57 -22.00
CA PHE A 230 6.70 8.41 -23.22
C PHE A 230 5.79 9.61 -23.45
N VAL A 231 5.05 10.06 -22.41
CA VAL A 231 4.06 11.15 -22.51
C VAL A 231 4.72 12.52 -22.69
N VAL A 232 5.80 12.80 -21.99
CA VAL A 232 6.45 14.13 -21.98
C VAL A 232 7.54 14.26 -23.05
N GLY A 233 7.98 13.13 -23.61
CA GLY A 233 9.10 13.07 -24.54
C GLY A 233 10.46 13.15 -23.83
N ARG A 234 11.45 12.42 -24.37
CA ARG A 234 12.78 12.25 -23.74
C ARG A 234 13.53 13.58 -23.48
N LYS A 235 13.32 14.62 -24.29
CA LYS A 235 14.02 15.91 -24.13
C LYS A 235 13.44 16.74 -22.99
N ALA A 236 12.11 16.85 -22.93
CA ALA A 236 11.44 17.61 -21.88
C ALA A 236 11.59 16.95 -20.50
N PHE A 237 11.61 15.61 -20.43
CA PHE A 237 11.82 14.86 -19.18
C PHE A 237 13.19 15.16 -18.52
N LYS A 238 14.27 15.26 -19.32
CA LYS A 238 15.61 15.63 -18.80
C LYS A 238 15.64 17.04 -18.20
N THR A 239 14.88 17.97 -18.76
CA THR A 239 14.81 19.35 -18.27
C THR A 239 13.99 19.46 -16.97
N ILE A 240 12.86 18.75 -16.90
CA ILE A 240 12.00 18.69 -15.70
C ILE A 240 12.71 17.95 -14.55
N GLY A 241 13.41 16.86 -14.84
CA GLY A 241 14.15 16.07 -13.84
C GLY A 241 15.28 16.84 -13.18
N ARG A 242 15.90 17.83 -13.86
CA ARG A 242 16.91 18.71 -13.26
C ARG A 242 16.33 19.80 -12.37
N ALA A 243 15.08 20.20 -12.58
CA ALA A 243 14.43 21.29 -11.85
C ALA A 243 13.62 20.83 -10.60
N SER A 244 13.33 19.54 -10.45
CA SER A 244 12.32 19.05 -9.51
C SER A 244 12.78 17.88 -8.62
N PHE A 245 14.07 17.79 -8.26
CA PHE A 245 14.51 16.81 -7.25
C PHE A 245 14.59 17.43 -5.85
N PRO A 246 13.53 17.34 -5.03
CA PRO A 246 13.73 17.28 -3.60
C PRO A 246 14.26 15.86 -3.30
N THR A 247 15.40 15.78 -2.67
CA THR A 247 16.21 14.61 -2.27
C THR A 247 15.48 13.54 -1.44
N PHE A 248 14.16 13.61 -1.35
CA PHE A 248 13.36 12.86 -0.36
C PHE A 248 12.99 11.42 -0.74
N VAL A 249 13.07 11.02 -2.01
CA VAL A 249 12.57 9.71 -2.46
C VAL A 249 13.66 8.63 -2.53
N GLN A 250 14.93 9.01 -2.49
CA GLN A 250 16.04 8.04 -2.50
C GLN A 250 16.20 7.26 -1.19
N HIS A 251 15.69 7.76 -0.06
CA HIS A 251 15.87 7.12 1.25
C HIS A 251 14.97 5.92 1.56
N HIS A 252 13.94 5.64 0.76
CA HIS A 252 12.99 4.56 1.09
C HIS A 252 13.31 3.21 0.42
N PHE A 253 14.27 3.17 -0.51
CA PHE A 253 14.70 1.92 -1.17
C PHE A 253 16.20 1.65 -1.10
N SER A 254 16.99 2.48 -0.46
CA SER A 254 18.36 2.14 -0.12
C SER A 254 18.31 1.15 1.04
N ARG A 255 18.63 -0.10 0.79
CA ARG A 255 18.99 -1.05 1.87
C ARG A 255 19.99 -0.33 2.77
N PRO A 256 19.85 -0.36 4.10
CA PRO A 256 20.92 0.11 4.96
C PRO A 256 22.16 -0.70 4.60
N ARG A 257 23.14 -0.07 3.95
CA ARG A 257 24.48 -0.61 3.92
C ARG A 257 24.92 -0.64 5.36
N LEU A 258 25.02 -1.81 5.93
CA LEU A 258 25.79 -2.06 7.14
C LEU A 258 27.26 -1.77 6.80
N THR A 259 27.63 -0.51 6.71
CA THR A 259 29.00 -0.09 6.84
C THR A 259 29.31 -0.14 8.32
N ARG A 260 29.77 -1.29 8.75
CA ARG A 260 30.54 -1.43 9.98
C ARG A 260 31.87 -0.72 9.74
N SER A 261 31.90 0.60 9.92
CA SER A 261 33.14 1.31 10.13
C SER A 261 33.62 0.94 11.52
N VAL A 262 34.52 -0.04 11.57
CA VAL A 262 35.38 -0.23 12.74
C VAL A 262 36.28 1.00 12.76
N HIS A 263 35.93 1.93 13.59
CA HIS A 263 36.84 3.06 13.96
C HIS A 263 37.91 2.45 14.84
N ILE A 264 39.09 2.19 14.26
CA ILE A 264 40.32 1.91 15.02
C ILE A 264 40.85 3.31 15.43
N PRO A 265 40.88 3.64 16.71
CA PRO A 265 41.55 4.85 17.13
C PRO A 265 43.06 4.63 16.92
N SER A 266 43.68 5.47 16.10
CA SER A 266 45.13 5.61 16.05
C SER A 266 45.62 6.01 17.44
N GLN A 267 46.30 5.08 18.11
CA GLN A 267 47.12 5.41 19.29
C GLN A 267 48.31 6.23 18.85
N GLU A 268 48.30 7.52 19.19
CA GLU A 268 49.50 8.30 19.35
C GLU A 268 50.33 7.73 20.50
N ALA A 269 51.59 7.48 20.20
CA ALA A 269 52.56 7.02 21.15
C ALA A 269 52.92 8.15 22.11
N ASP A 270 52.77 7.92 23.40
CA ASP A 270 53.37 8.75 24.47
C ASP A 270 54.24 7.87 25.37
N PRO A 271 55.36 8.41 25.87
CA PRO A 271 56.51 7.61 26.31
C PRO A 271 56.49 7.21 27.77
N MET A 272 56.97 6.00 27.98
CA MET A 272 57.69 5.49 29.18
C MET A 272 57.32 5.96 30.59
N ILE A 273 56.65 5.11 31.34
CA ILE A 273 56.81 4.97 32.79
C ILE A 273 56.86 3.46 33.15
N PRO A 274 57.79 3.01 34.02
CA PRO A 274 58.10 1.59 34.21
C PRO A 274 57.18 0.89 35.22
N LEU A 275 57.04 -0.41 34.98
CA LEU A 275 56.32 -1.42 35.77
C LEU A 275 56.81 -1.55 37.22
N PRO A 276 55.92 -2.10 38.09
CA PRO A 276 56.37 -3.15 38.98
C PRO A 276 55.64 -4.47 38.72
N LEU A 277 56.50 -5.53 38.76
CA LEU A 277 56.13 -6.93 38.78
C LEU A 277 55.24 -7.29 39.99
N HIS A 278 54.15 -7.96 39.73
CA HIS A 278 53.62 -8.90 40.72
C HIS A 278 53.13 -10.17 39.99
N GLN A 279 53.84 -11.24 40.32
CA GLN A 279 53.53 -12.64 40.09
C GLN A 279 52.28 -13.00 40.92
N HIS A 280 51.35 -13.74 40.38
CA HIS A 280 50.66 -14.85 41.03
C HIS A 280 49.88 -15.66 40.04
N LYS A 281 50.45 -16.84 39.80
CA LYS A 281 49.85 -18.18 40.06
C LYS A 281 48.77 -18.68 39.12
N VAL A 282 49.24 -19.60 38.35
CA VAL A 282 48.50 -20.63 37.57
C VAL A 282 47.82 -21.58 38.54
N GLU A 283 46.52 -21.83 38.37
CA GLU A 283 45.91 -23.07 38.82
C GLU A 283 45.06 -23.63 37.69
N ALA A 284 45.53 -24.76 37.19
CA ALA A 284 44.81 -25.69 36.30
C ALA A 284 43.88 -26.55 37.12
N LEU A 285 42.63 -26.71 36.64
CA LEU A 285 41.81 -27.83 37.09
C LEU A 285 41.14 -28.49 35.86
N SER A 286 41.36 -29.76 35.85
CA SER A 286 41.15 -30.84 34.90
C SER A 286 39.67 -31.12 34.57
N VAL A 287 39.46 -31.48 33.35
CA VAL A 287 38.73 -32.61 32.73
C VAL A 287 38.11 -33.61 33.72
N ASP A 288 36.79 -33.87 33.55
CA ASP A 288 36.23 -35.20 33.60
C ASP A 288 34.87 -35.30 32.90
N ASN A 289 34.78 -36.22 31.96
CA ASN A 289 33.60 -36.77 31.29
C ASN A 289 33.46 -38.24 31.75
N PRO A 290 32.41 -39.01 31.33
CA PRO A 290 31.01 -39.08 31.69
C PRO A 290 30.70 -40.41 32.51
N PRO A 291 29.47 -40.88 32.61
CA PRO A 291 28.99 -41.94 31.72
C PRO A 291 27.47 -41.99 31.41
N SER A 292 27.20 -42.73 30.36
CA SER A 292 25.96 -43.26 29.83
C SER A 292 25.23 -44.26 30.75
N SER A 293 23.89 -44.34 30.60
CA SER A 293 23.11 -45.61 30.60
C SER A 293 21.63 -45.25 30.32
N TYR A 294 21.10 -45.75 29.21
CA TYR A 294 20.12 -46.83 29.05
C TYR A 294 18.98 -46.87 30.09
N VAL A 295 17.73 -46.85 29.59
CA VAL A 295 16.77 -47.96 29.62
C VAL A 295 15.48 -47.59 28.85
N LYS A 296 14.94 -48.55 28.13
CA LYS A 296 13.77 -48.76 27.31
C LYS A 296 12.44 -48.83 28.06
N SER A 297 11.37 -48.83 27.24
CA SER A 297 10.00 -49.44 27.39
C SER A 297 9.01 -48.62 28.23
N SER A 298 7.86 -48.32 27.70
CA SER A 298 6.79 -49.10 27.06
C SER A 298 5.95 -48.20 26.17
#